data_56fb5271fe60b40ab6f57a4d1615ef21
#
_entry.id   56fb5271fe60b40ab6f57a4d1615ef21
#
_cell.length_a   1.000
_cell.length_b   1.000
_cell.length_c   1.000
_cell.angle_alpha   90.00
_cell.angle_beta   90.00
_cell.angle_gamma   90.00
#
_symmetry.space_group_name_H-M   'P 1'
#
loop_
_entity.id
_entity.type
_entity.pdbx_description
1 polymer ?
#
loop_
_entity_poly.entity_id
_entity_poly.type
_entity_poly.pdbx_seq_one_letter_code
_entity_poly.pdbx_strand_id
1 'polypeptide(L)'
;MANKKEEISNEIAKKLVNMLYIVIILLVVNLAISISNVTRTNDFIDKNSTTDNNKNNNDSDTIPEYDVSKYKAINYSEFSKAKKAKGYQVIYIGRSSCGYCTKFIPVMNQVQSDYGFTHLYFDITQLFDFAKNKVTDENAYNELIKENDFYKENLLSTPMVVVYKDGKYVSGTVGYQQVETYAKFIEDAGMKKN
;
A
#
# COMPACT_ATOMS: atom_id res chain seq x y z
N MET A 1 59.41 -9.30 15.61
CA MET A 1 58.27 -8.41 15.33
C MET A 1 57.71 -8.58 13.94
N ALA A 2 58.46 -8.90 12.89
CA ALA A 2 57.99 -9.11 11.53
C ALA A 2 57.00 -10.30 11.39
N ASN A 3 57.28 -11.43 11.97
CA ASN A 3 56.45 -12.64 11.88
C ASN A 3 55.02 -12.46 12.45
N LYS A 4 54.86 -11.68 13.51
CA LYS A 4 53.55 -11.42 14.12
C LYS A 4 52.66 -10.48 13.27
N LYS A 5 53.26 -9.56 12.48
CA LYS A 5 52.54 -8.71 11.52
C LYS A 5 52.02 -9.50 10.34
N GLU A 6 52.79 -10.44 9.85
CA GLU A 6 52.44 -11.31 8.73
C GLU A 6 51.28 -12.27 9.06
N GLU A 7 51.29 -12.82 10.28
CA GLU A 7 50.25 -13.71 10.80
C GLU A 7 48.91 -12.97 10.97
N ILE A 8 48.95 -11.73 11.51
CA ILE A 8 47.74 -10.88 11.63
C ILE A 8 47.21 -10.50 10.25
N SER A 9 48.08 -10.17 9.28
CA SER A 9 47.66 -9.85 7.90
C SER A 9 46.95 -11.02 7.24
N ASN A 10 47.47 -12.24 7.41
CA ASN A 10 46.88 -13.47 6.84
C ASN A 10 45.55 -13.84 7.51
N GLU A 11 45.38 -13.61 8.82
CA GLU A 11 44.06 -13.78 9.48
C GLU A 11 43.01 -12.79 8.98
N ILE A 12 43.40 -11.53 8.82
CA ILE A 12 42.50 -10.48 8.27
C ILE A 12 42.10 -10.84 6.85
N ALA A 13 43.03 -11.25 6.00
CA ALA A 13 42.76 -11.67 4.64
C ALA A 13 41.77 -12.83 4.57
N LYS A 14 41.94 -13.86 5.43
CA LYS A 14 40.98 -14.98 5.51
C LYS A 14 39.57 -14.54 5.93
N LYS A 15 39.46 -13.63 6.91
CA LYS A 15 38.18 -13.08 7.35
C LYS A 15 37.49 -12.29 6.24
N LEU A 16 38.23 -11.47 5.49
CA LEU A 16 37.70 -10.72 4.35
C LEU A 16 37.21 -11.63 3.22
N VAL A 17 37.95 -12.68 2.89
CA VAL A 17 37.53 -13.68 1.89
C VAL A 17 36.25 -14.40 2.33
N ASN A 18 36.15 -14.80 3.61
CA ASN A 18 34.92 -15.41 4.12
C ASN A 18 33.72 -14.48 4.10
N MET A 19 33.90 -13.20 4.46
CA MET A 19 32.84 -12.20 4.33
C MET A 19 32.38 -12.00 2.89
N LEU A 20 33.32 -11.92 1.95
CA LEU A 20 33.02 -11.80 0.52
C LEU A 20 32.22 -13.03 0.03
N TYR A 21 32.58 -14.23 0.46
CA TYR A 21 31.86 -15.44 0.11
C TYR A 21 30.43 -15.47 0.64
N ILE A 22 30.20 -15.00 1.87
CA ILE A 22 28.85 -14.86 2.45
C ILE A 22 28.01 -13.85 1.64
N VAL A 23 28.57 -12.72 1.25
CA VAL A 23 27.88 -11.72 0.43
C VAL A 23 27.48 -12.28 -0.93
N ILE A 24 28.37 -13.04 -1.58
CA ILE A 24 28.08 -13.69 -2.88
C ILE A 24 26.92 -14.70 -2.72
N ILE A 25 26.93 -15.52 -1.67
CA ILE A 25 25.83 -16.47 -1.42
C ILE A 25 24.50 -15.73 -1.25
N LEU A 26 24.47 -14.64 -0.47
CA LEU A 26 23.25 -13.86 -0.26
C LEU A 26 22.73 -13.23 -1.56
N LEU A 27 23.62 -12.76 -2.44
CA LEU A 27 23.24 -12.23 -3.75
C LEU A 27 22.66 -13.33 -4.66
N VAL A 28 23.25 -14.53 -4.67
CA VAL A 28 22.74 -15.67 -5.47
C VAL A 28 21.36 -16.13 -4.95
N VAL A 29 21.17 -16.18 -3.64
CA VAL A 29 19.87 -16.53 -3.06
C VAL A 29 18.80 -15.49 -3.39
N ASN A 30 19.11 -14.20 -3.30
CA ASN A 30 18.18 -13.13 -3.68
C ASN A 30 17.82 -13.19 -5.18
N LEU A 31 18.80 -13.49 -6.06
CA LEU A 31 18.56 -13.65 -7.49
C LEU A 31 17.64 -14.86 -7.77
N ALA A 32 17.86 -15.99 -7.09
CA ALA A 32 17.03 -17.18 -7.23
C ALA A 32 15.57 -16.93 -6.79
N ILE A 33 15.37 -16.19 -5.68
CA ILE A 33 14.04 -15.78 -5.22
C ILE A 33 13.36 -14.87 -6.24
N SER A 34 14.09 -13.93 -6.83
CA SER A 34 13.56 -13.02 -7.86
C SER A 34 13.12 -13.76 -9.12
N ILE A 35 13.90 -14.75 -9.57
CA ILE A 35 13.55 -15.59 -10.74
C ILE A 35 12.32 -16.45 -10.44
N SER A 36 12.22 -17.03 -9.23
CA SER A 36 11.05 -17.83 -8.81
C SER A 36 9.76 -17.02 -8.79
N ASN A 37 9.84 -15.75 -8.45
CA ASN A 37 8.67 -14.87 -8.46
C ASN A 37 8.25 -14.50 -9.89
N VAL A 38 9.18 -14.34 -10.82
CA VAL A 38 8.88 -14.07 -12.24
C VAL A 38 8.23 -15.28 -12.91
N THR A 39 8.71 -16.50 -12.64
CA THR A 39 8.09 -17.73 -13.19
C THR A 39 6.70 -17.99 -12.67
N ARG A 40 6.41 -17.68 -11.39
CA ARG A 40 5.04 -17.77 -10.83
C ARG A 40 4.07 -16.80 -11.50
N THR A 41 4.48 -15.59 -11.83
CA THR A 41 3.62 -14.64 -12.55
C THR A 41 3.32 -15.08 -13.97
N ASN A 42 4.26 -15.72 -14.67
CA ASN A 42 4.03 -16.24 -16.01
C ASN A 42 3.08 -17.45 -16.05
N ASP A 43 3.13 -18.34 -15.05
CA ASP A 43 2.18 -19.46 -14.91
C ASP A 43 0.74 -19.02 -14.67
N PHE A 44 0.53 -17.85 -14.05
CA PHE A 44 -0.80 -17.25 -13.89
C PHE A 44 -1.36 -16.65 -15.19
N ILE A 45 -0.50 -16.16 -16.07
CA ILE A 45 -0.90 -15.58 -17.36
C ILE A 45 -1.31 -16.70 -18.33
N ASP A 46 -0.60 -17.83 -18.37
CA ASP A 46 -0.91 -18.95 -19.27
C ASP A 46 -2.16 -19.75 -18.92
N LYS A 47 -2.53 -19.83 -17.62
CA LYS A 47 -3.73 -20.56 -17.20
C LYS A 47 -5.05 -19.82 -17.42
N ASN A 48 -5.01 -18.52 -17.67
CA ASN A 48 -6.20 -17.73 -18.00
C ASN A 48 -6.43 -17.52 -19.52
N SER A 49 -5.62 -18.13 -20.38
CA SER A 49 -5.70 -17.96 -21.84
C SER A 49 -6.43 -19.04 -22.60
N THR A 50 -7.07 -19.99 -21.94
CA THR A 50 -7.84 -21.06 -22.64
C THR A 50 -9.24 -21.17 -22.06
N THR A 51 -10.18 -20.41 -22.59
CA THR A 51 -11.53 -20.87 -22.97
C THR A 51 -12.37 -19.69 -23.51
N ASP A 52 -12.92 -19.98 -24.72
CA ASP A 52 -14.04 -19.35 -25.42
C ASP A 52 -13.80 -18.13 -26.32
N ASN A 53 -13.53 -18.50 -27.59
CA ASN A 53 -13.91 -17.72 -28.76
C ASN A 53 -15.45 -17.62 -28.84
N ASN A 54 -16.01 -16.49 -28.60
CA ASN A 54 -17.06 -15.81 -29.37
C ASN A 54 -17.78 -14.72 -28.55
N LYS A 55 -17.31 -13.46 -28.65
CA LYS A 55 -18.18 -12.29 -28.61
C LYS A 55 -17.42 -11.07 -29.14
N ASN A 56 -17.98 -10.48 -30.18
CA ASN A 56 -17.67 -9.12 -30.60
C ASN A 56 -17.74 -8.20 -29.39
N ASN A 57 -16.62 -7.71 -28.91
CA ASN A 57 -16.56 -6.55 -28.03
C ASN A 57 -15.56 -5.57 -28.63
N ASN A 58 -16.08 -4.46 -29.11
CA ASN A 58 -15.36 -3.21 -29.17
C ASN A 58 -15.03 -2.84 -27.71
N ASP A 59 -13.93 -3.40 -27.19
CA ASP A 59 -13.37 -2.98 -25.92
C ASP A 59 -12.53 -1.74 -26.22
N SER A 60 -13.20 -0.58 -26.17
CA SER A 60 -12.51 0.67 -26.02
C SER A 60 -11.81 0.61 -24.68
N ASP A 61 -10.48 0.74 -24.67
CA ASP A 61 -9.63 0.94 -23.48
C ASP A 61 -10.08 2.23 -22.75
N THR A 62 -11.27 2.21 -22.16
CA THR A 62 -11.74 3.28 -21.29
C THR A 62 -10.99 3.17 -19.99
N ILE A 63 -10.08 4.09 -19.74
CA ILE A 63 -9.46 4.26 -18.44
C ILE A 63 -10.59 4.34 -17.41
N PRO A 64 -10.62 3.49 -16.37
CA PRO A 64 -11.67 3.53 -15.37
C PRO A 64 -11.83 4.96 -14.84
N GLU A 65 -13.06 5.42 -14.73
CA GLU A 65 -13.35 6.73 -14.15
C GLU A 65 -13.08 6.69 -12.63
N TYR A 66 -12.59 7.82 -12.08
CA TYR A 66 -12.42 7.98 -10.63
C TYR A 66 -13.79 8.20 -9.98
N ASP A 67 -14.50 7.11 -9.70
CA ASP A 67 -15.84 7.12 -9.12
C ASP A 67 -15.85 6.74 -7.64
N VAL A 68 -15.97 7.74 -6.80
CA VAL A 68 -16.10 7.61 -5.33
C VAL A 68 -17.54 7.80 -4.84
N SER A 69 -18.53 7.73 -5.71
CA SER A 69 -19.95 7.96 -5.38
C SER A 69 -20.50 6.96 -4.34
N LYS A 70 -19.89 5.78 -4.23
CA LYS A 70 -20.24 4.76 -3.22
C LYS A 70 -19.65 5.03 -1.84
N TYR A 71 -18.83 6.07 -1.69
CA TYR A 71 -18.17 6.43 -0.43
C TYR A 71 -18.82 7.68 0.15
N LYS A 72 -18.71 7.83 1.45
CA LYS A 72 -19.11 9.06 2.11
C LYS A 72 -17.96 10.06 2.07
N ALA A 73 -18.04 11.07 1.22
CA ALA A 73 -17.05 12.14 1.19
C ALA A 73 -17.07 12.94 2.50
N ILE A 74 -15.89 13.23 3.02
CA ILE A 74 -15.68 13.96 4.28
C ILE A 74 -14.63 15.07 4.11
N ASN A 75 -14.81 16.17 4.83
CA ASN A 75 -13.78 17.18 5.01
C ASN A 75 -12.88 16.87 6.22
N TYR A 76 -11.85 17.70 6.46
CA TYR A 76 -10.91 17.46 7.56
C TYR A 76 -11.55 17.49 8.95
N SER A 77 -12.54 18.39 9.19
CA SER A 77 -13.28 18.41 10.46
C SER A 77 -14.05 17.11 10.69
N GLU A 78 -14.68 16.57 9.66
CA GLU A 78 -15.39 15.29 9.70
C GLU A 78 -14.42 14.11 9.85
N PHE A 79 -13.24 14.18 9.19
CA PHE A 79 -12.15 13.23 9.37
C PHE A 79 -11.72 13.16 10.84
N SER A 80 -11.48 14.32 11.48
CA SER A 80 -11.10 14.39 12.89
C SER A 80 -12.19 13.86 13.84
N LYS A 81 -13.47 14.01 13.48
CA LYS A 81 -14.59 13.41 14.21
C LYS A 81 -14.65 11.90 14.01
N ALA A 82 -14.47 11.43 12.77
CA ALA A 82 -14.49 10.00 12.44
C ALA A 82 -13.40 9.25 13.21
N LYS A 83 -12.19 9.79 13.29
CA LYS A 83 -11.10 9.18 14.08
C LYS A 83 -11.47 8.89 15.53
N LYS A 84 -12.38 9.69 16.12
CA LYS A 84 -12.81 9.62 17.52
C LYS A 84 -14.14 8.88 17.71
N ALA A 85 -14.77 8.45 16.62
CA ALA A 85 -16.09 7.81 16.67
C ALA A 85 -16.03 6.38 17.23
N LYS A 86 -17.16 5.90 17.75
CA LYS A 86 -17.33 4.51 18.17
C LYS A 86 -17.45 3.59 16.94
N GLY A 87 -17.07 2.33 17.11
CA GLY A 87 -17.09 1.33 16.06
C GLY A 87 -15.94 1.50 15.08
N TYR A 88 -15.98 0.74 14.00
CA TYR A 88 -14.97 0.81 12.94
C TYR A 88 -15.21 2.01 12.03
N GLN A 89 -14.14 2.71 11.72
CA GLN A 89 -14.10 3.77 10.72
C GLN A 89 -13.02 3.40 9.71
N VAL A 90 -13.41 3.12 8.48
CA VAL A 90 -12.50 2.82 7.37
C VAL A 90 -12.40 4.08 6.51
N ILE A 91 -11.26 4.74 6.53
CA ILE A 91 -11.06 6.01 5.85
C ILE A 91 -10.13 5.78 4.66
N TYR A 92 -10.66 6.02 3.47
CA TYR A 92 -9.90 6.06 2.23
C TYR A 92 -9.40 7.49 1.98
N ILE A 93 -8.10 7.62 1.79
CA ILE A 93 -7.41 8.88 1.47
C ILE A 93 -6.87 8.75 0.05
N GLY A 94 -7.35 9.60 -0.84
CA GLY A 94 -7.02 9.55 -2.25
C GLY A 94 -7.19 10.88 -2.97
N ARG A 95 -7.06 10.87 -4.29
CA ARG A 95 -7.29 12.03 -5.16
C ARG A 95 -7.59 11.58 -6.59
N SER A 96 -8.35 12.38 -7.34
CA SER A 96 -8.78 12.05 -8.71
C SER A 96 -7.62 11.97 -9.72
N SER A 97 -6.56 12.74 -9.52
CA SER A 97 -5.37 12.72 -10.39
C SER A 97 -4.39 11.56 -10.11
N CYS A 98 -4.78 10.60 -9.26
CA CYS A 98 -3.96 9.44 -8.91
C CYS A 98 -4.42 8.19 -9.68
N GLY A 99 -3.68 7.73 -10.68
CA GLY A 99 -4.05 6.57 -11.49
C GLY A 99 -4.18 5.26 -10.70
N TYR A 100 -3.35 5.05 -9.66
CA TYR A 100 -3.50 3.90 -8.77
C TYR A 100 -4.74 3.99 -7.88
N CYS A 101 -5.18 5.20 -7.54
CA CYS A 101 -6.42 5.42 -6.83
C CYS A 101 -7.61 4.95 -7.66
N THR A 102 -7.66 5.35 -8.93
CA THR A 102 -8.69 4.92 -9.88
C THR A 102 -8.75 3.40 -10.00
N LYS A 103 -7.60 2.74 -10.15
CA LYS A 103 -7.49 1.27 -10.23
C LYS A 103 -7.92 0.57 -8.94
N PHE A 104 -7.77 1.21 -7.78
CA PHE A 104 -8.10 0.59 -6.49
C PHE A 104 -9.58 0.68 -6.12
N ILE A 105 -10.34 1.61 -6.69
CA ILE A 105 -11.77 1.79 -6.42
C ILE A 105 -12.60 0.51 -6.61
N PRO A 106 -12.47 -0.26 -7.72
CA PRO A 106 -13.21 -1.50 -7.89
C PRO A 106 -12.93 -2.53 -6.78
N VAL A 107 -11.68 -2.67 -6.34
CA VAL A 107 -11.28 -3.55 -5.25
C VAL A 107 -11.92 -3.12 -3.93
N MET A 108 -11.83 -1.83 -3.61
CA MET A 108 -12.44 -1.27 -2.40
C MET A 108 -13.96 -1.44 -2.39
N ASN A 109 -14.62 -1.26 -3.53
CA ASN A 109 -16.07 -1.47 -3.67
C ASN A 109 -16.48 -2.90 -3.38
N GLN A 110 -15.73 -3.89 -3.88
CA GLN A 110 -15.99 -5.30 -3.61
C GLN A 110 -15.83 -5.61 -2.13
N VAL A 111 -14.68 -5.25 -1.54
CA VAL A 111 -14.41 -5.55 -0.12
C VAL A 111 -15.38 -4.81 0.80
N GLN A 112 -15.71 -3.55 0.52
CA GLN A 112 -16.75 -2.80 1.24
C GLN A 112 -18.09 -3.54 1.26
N SER A 113 -18.50 -4.10 0.11
CA SER A 113 -19.74 -4.88 -0.01
C SER A 113 -19.66 -6.18 0.78
N ASP A 114 -18.55 -6.91 0.67
CA ASP A 114 -18.34 -8.21 1.32
C ASP A 114 -18.31 -8.12 2.85
N TYR A 115 -17.83 -7.01 3.39
CA TYR A 115 -17.69 -6.77 4.84
C TYR A 115 -18.73 -5.83 5.43
N GLY A 116 -19.64 -5.30 4.61
CA GLY A 116 -20.78 -4.50 5.06
C GLY A 116 -20.44 -3.16 5.72
N PHE A 117 -19.39 -2.49 5.27
CA PHE A 117 -19.04 -1.14 5.73
C PHE A 117 -19.09 -0.13 4.57
N THR A 118 -18.96 1.14 4.87
CA THR A 118 -18.83 2.21 3.87
C THR A 118 -17.54 2.97 4.12
N HIS A 119 -16.72 3.13 3.08
CA HIS A 119 -15.55 3.99 3.17
C HIS A 119 -15.93 5.44 3.41
N LEU A 120 -15.20 6.09 4.31
CA LEU A 120 -15.18 7.54 4.41
C LEU A 120 -14.07 8.04 3.46
N TYR A 121 -14.45 8.84 2.46
CA TYR A 121 -13.49 9.34 1.48
C TYR A 121 -12.98 10.72 1.86
N PHE A 122 -11.67 10.83 2.08
CA PHE A 122 -10.99 12.09 2.32
C PHE A 122 -10.08 12.41 1.12
N ASP A 123 -10.41 13.50 0.40
CA ASP A 123 -9.54 14.00 -0.67
C ASP A 123 -8.34 14.73 -0.06
N ILE A 124 -7.15 14.17 -0.25
CA ILE A 124 -5.89 14.71 0.30
C ILE A 124 -5.54 16.08 -0.29
N THR A 125 -6.14 16.50 -1.40
CA THR A 125 -5.94 17.83 -1.97
C THR A 125 -6.47 18.94 -1.07
N GLN A 126 -7.31 18.61 -0.08
CA GLN A 126 -7.70 19.54 0.97
C GLN A 126 -6.50 19.99 1.85
N LEU A 127 -5.46 19.16 1.94
CA LEU A 127 -4.26 19.43 2.77
C LEU A 127 -3.03 19.79 1.94
N PHE A 128 -2.98 19.38 0.66
CA PHE A 128 -1.78 19.49 -0.15
C PHE A 128 -2.09 19.76 -1.62
N ASP A 129 -1.53 20.84 -2.15
CA ASP A 129 -1.56 21.17 -3.59
C ASP A 129 -0.40 20.46 -4.30
N PHE A 130 -0.72 19.35 -4.98
CA PHE A 130 0.27 18.53 -5.69
C PHE A 130 0.87 19.24 -6.91
N ALA A 131 0.16 20.17 -7.52
CA ALA A 131 0.67 20.94 -8.66
C ALA A 131 1.76 21.95 -8.23
N LYS A 132 1.57 22.55 -7.05
CA LYS A 132 2.51 23.53 -6.48
C LYS A 132 3.47 22.92 -5.48
N ASN A 133 3.34 21.62 -5.18
CA ASN A 133 4.09 20.92 -4.15
C ASN A 133 4.07 21.67 -2.79
N LYS A 134 2.87 22.04 -2.33
CA LYS A 134 2.68 22.91 -1.18
C LYS A 134 1.56 22.42 -0.26
N VAL A 135 1.83 22.44 1.05
CA VAL A 135 0.79 22.25 2.07
C VAL A 135 -0.20 23.43 2.01
N THR A 136 -1.50 23.13 1.98
CA THR A 136 -2.61 24.10 1.93
C THR A 136 -3.23 24.34 3.29
N ASP A 137 -3.21 23.35 4.18
CA ASP A 137 -3.64 23.44 5.57
C ASP A 137 -2.55 22.87 6.47
N GLU A 138 -1.65 23.73 6.94
CA GLU A 138 -0.53 23.34 7.77
C GLU A 138 -0.95 22.79 9.15
N ASN A 139 -2.04 23.29 9.71
CA ASN A 139 -2.52 22.82 11.02
C ASN A 139 -3.00 21.38 10.93
N ALA A 140 -3.87 21.10 9.97
CA ALA A 140 -4.39 19.77 9.72
C ALA A 140 -3.29 18.78 9.29
N TYR A 141 -2.40 19.20 8.40
CA TYR A 141 -1.25 18.40 7.98
C TYR A 141 -0.35 18.03 9.15
N ASN A 142 0.05 19.03 9.97
CA ASN A 142 0.91 18.83 11.12
C ASN A 142 0.24 18.01 12.24
N GLU A 143 -1.07 18.12 12.41
CA GLU A 143 -1.83 17.27 13.34
C GLU A 143 -1.71 15.79 12.94
N LEU A 144 -1.92 15.47 11.65
CA LEU A 144 -1.86 14.10 11.17
C LEU A 144 -0.45 13.49 11.26
N ILE A 145 0.58 14.19 10.78
CA ILE A 145 1.95 13.63 10.83
C ILE A 145 2.50 13.46 12.24
N LYS A 146 1.91 14.13 13.23
CA LYS A 146 2.26 13.98 14.66
C LYS A 146 1.46 12.86 15.35
N GLU A 147 0.40 12.37 14.74
CA GLU A 147 -0.49 11.40 15.36
C GLU A 147 0.18 10.03 15.50
N ASN A 148 0.85 9.57 14.46
CA ASN A 148 1.58 8.30 14.47
C ASN A 148 2.61 8.24 13.33
N ASP A 149 3.52 7.28 13.41
CA ASP A 149 4.60 7.09 12.42
C ASP A 149 4.06 6.73 11.02
N PHE A 150 2.93 6.03 10.92
CA PHE A 150 2.33 5.68 9.65
C PHE A 150 1.96 6.93 8.82
N TYR A 151 1.29 7.91 9.43
CA TYR A 151 1.00 9.18 8.74
C TYR A 151 2.25 10.00 8.47
N LYS A 152 3.19 10.03 9.42
CA LYS A 152 4.44 10.75 9.26
C LYS A 152 5.20 10.31 8.01
N GLU A 153 5.18 9.02 7.71
CA GLU A 153 5.91 8.44 6.58
C GLU A 153 5.08 8.44 5.27
N ASN A 154 3.74 8.40 5.37
CA ASN A 154 2.91 8.03 4.22
C ASN A 154 1.83 9.05 3.84
N LEU A 155 1.61 10.15 4.57
CA LEU A 155 0.42 11.01 4.45
C LEU A 155 0.13 11.49 3.02
N LEU A 156 1.14 11.72 2.20
CA LEU A 156 0.99 12.15 0.81
C LEU A 156 0.99 10.99 -0.21
N SER A 157 1.15 9.76 0.25
CA SER A 157 1.13 8.56 -0.60
C SER A 157 -0.30 8.09 -0.82
N THR A 158 -0.73 8.03 -2.08
CA THR A 158 -2.10 7.62 -2.44
C THR A 158 -2.11 6.49 -3.47
N PRO A 159 -3.09 5.56 -3.41
CA PRO A 159 -4.18 5.46 -2.45
C PRO A 159 -3.69 5.04 -1.05
N MET A 160 -4.34 5.52 0.01
CA MET A 160 -4.09 5.11 1.39
C MET A 160 -5.43 4.75 2.04
N VAL A 161 -5.44 3.69 2.85
CA VAL A 161 -6.59 3.36 3.70
C VAL A 161 -6.12 3.23 5.14
N VAL A 162 -6.86 3.83 6.06
CA VAL A 162 -6.63 3.72 7.50
C VAL A 162 -7.87 3.24 8.21
N VAL A 163 -7.67 2.43 9.25
CA VAL A 163 -8.75 1.91 10.07
C VAL A 163 -8.61 2.43 11.50
N TYR A 164 -9.71 2.98 12.01
CA TYR A 164 -9.87 3.32 13.41
C TYR A 164 -10.95 2.46 14.01
N LYS A 165 -10.83 2.18 15.31
CA LYS A 165 -11.86 1.50 16.10
C LYS A 165 -11.98 2.17 17.47
N ASP A 166 -13.19 2.59 17.83
CA ASP A 166 -13.50 3.19 19.14
C ASP A 166 -12.53 4.34 19.50
N GLY A 167 -12.23 5.19 18.53
CA GLY A 167 -11.37 6.35 18.69
C GLY A 167 -9.86 6.07 18.68
N LYS A 168 -9.44 4.84 18.34
CA LYS A 168 -8.03 4.44 18.29
C LYS A 168 -7.64 4.04 16.88
N TYR A 169 -6.47 4.49 16.43
CA TYR A 169 -5.84 3.98 15.21
C TYR A 169 -5.55 2.48 15.36
N VAL A 170 -5.94 1.69 14.37
CA VAL A 170 -5.73 0.23 14.34
C VAL A 170 -4.63 -0.12 13.36
N SER A 171 -4.78 0.28 12.10
CA SER A 171 -3.82 -0.05 11.03
C SER A 171 -3.99 0.88 9.83
N GLY A 172 -3.00 0.87 8.95
CA GLY A 172 -3.05 1.59 7.68
C GLY A 172 -2.31 0.84 6.58
N THR A 173 -2.70 1.09 5.35
CA THR A 173 -2.06 0.53 4.16
C THR A 173 -1.97 1.58 3.06
N VAL A 174 -0.96 1.47 2.19
CA VAL A 174 -0.68 2.39 1.10
C VAL A 174 -0.49 1.63 -0.21
N GLY A 175 -0.92 2.23 -1.30
CA GLY A 175 -0.77 1.70 -2.64
C GLY A 175 -1.94 0.82 -3.08
N TYR A 176 -1.96 0.51 -4.37
CA TYR A 176 -2.92 -0.42 -4.96
C TYR A 176 -2.71 -1.83 -4.41
N GLN A 177 -3.81 -2.51 -4.11
CA GLN A 177 -3.81 -3.91 -3.67
C GLN A 177 -4.83 -4.72 -4.46
N GLN A 178 -4.61 -6.03 -4.53
CA GLN A 178 -5.59 -6.98 -5.02
C GLN A 178 -6.69 -7.22 -3.96
N VAL A 179 -7.83 -7.77 -4.39
CA VAL A 179 -9.01 -8.01 -3.52
C VAL A 179 -8.64 -8.82 -2.28
N GLU A 180 -7.91 -9.91 -2.46
CA GLU A 180 -7.53 -10.83 -1.37
C GLU A 180 -6.62 -10.14 -0.34
N THR A 181 -5.67 -9.34 -0.82
CA THR A 181 -4.72 -8.61 0.05
C THR A 181 -5.45 -7.53 0.84
N TYR A 182 -6.35 -6.79 0.18
CA TYR A 182 -7.12 -5.75 0.84
C TYR A 182 -8.17 -6.33 1.80
N ALA A 183 -8.83 -7.44 1.44
CA ALA A 183 -9.73 -8.16 2.33
C ALA A 183 -9.00 -8.63 3.60
N LYS A 184 -7.81 -9.23 3.42
CA LYS A 184 -6.98 -9.63 4.56
C LYS A 184 -6.58 -8.44 5.45
N PHE A 185 -6.24 -7.29 4.89
CA PHE A 185 -5.97 -6.07 5.67
C PHE A 185 -7.16 -5.67 6.55
N ILE A 186 -8.39 -5.75 6.01
CA ILE A 186 -9.63 -5.45 6.73
C ILE A 186 -9.90 -6.49 7.84
N GLU A 187 -9.62 -7.79 7.57
CA GLU A 187 -9.73 -8.87 8.58
C GLU A 187 -8.69 -8.70 9.70
N ASP A 188 -7.45 -8.40 9.35
CA ASP A 188 -6.36 -8.17 10.31
C ASP A 188 -6.64 -6.94 11.22
N ALA A 189 -7.41 -5.96 10.71
CA ALA A 189 -7.94 -4.86 11.51
C ALA A 189 -9.09 -5.28 12.47
N GLY A 190 -9.55 -6.54 12.40
CA GLY A 190 -10.56 -7.13 13.28
C GLY A 190 -12.00 -7.05 12.76
N MET A 191 -12.21 -6.69 11.50
CA MET A 191 -13.52 -6.75 10.85
C MET A 191 -13.77 -8.16 10.28
N LYS A 192 -15.03 -8.57 10.22
CA LYS A 192 -15.41 -9.90 9.72
C LYS A 192 -16.25 -9.76 8.46
N LYS A 193 -16.06 -10.70 7.55
CA LYS A 193 -16.91 -10.84 6.37
C LYS A 193 -18.34 -11.19 6.82
N ASN A 194 -19.34 -10.57 6.15
CA ASN A 194 -20.75 -10.83 6.41
C ASN A 194 -21.17 -12.24 5.95
#